data_d844aea217cb70e751f5e7049002af3f
#
_entry.id   d844aea217cb70e751f5e7049002af3f
#
_cell.length_a   1.000
_cell.length_b   1.000
_cell.length_c   1.000
_cell.angle_alpha   90.00
_cell.angle_beta   90.00
_cell.angle_gamma   90.00
#
_symmetry.space_group_name_H-M   'P 1'
#
loop_
_entity.id
_entity.type
_entity.pdbx_description
1 polymer ?
#
loop_
_entity_poly.entity_id
_entity_poly.type
_entity_poly.pdbx_seq_one_letter_code
_entity_poly.pdbx_strand_id
1 'polypeptide(L)'
;MEIIKKQEYNKVVDGETFVITLEYGMKEDKTNHSLRATITHILDTKTGKKAKVYQDDITDLTHVPNVYKKSDILMKDSLWSIKQCLNDQIEMVINSRKNKESVENLMDKLYEEGL
;
A
#
# COMPACT_ATOMS: atom_id res chain seq x y z
N MET A 1 15.26 -10.83 0.35
CA MET A 1 15.12 -10.41 1.75
C MET A 1 14.74 -11.64 2.60
N GLU A 2 15.44 -11.86 3.68
CA GLU A 2 15.08 -12.91 4.63
C GLU A 2 13.97 -12.41 5.57
N ILE A 3 12.78 -12.98 5.44
CA ILE A 3 11.60 -12.52 6.18
C ILE A 3 11.61 -13.08 7.59
N ILE A 4 11.58 -12.18 8.58
CA ILE A 4 11.51 -12.53 10.00
C ILE A 4 10.04 -12.57 10.47
N LYS A 5 9.22 -11.64 10.00
CA LYS A 5 7.80 -11.57 10.34
C LYS A 5 7.00 -11.06 9.15
N LYS A 6 5.87 -11.72 8.90
CA LYS A 6 4.93 -11.34 7.86
C LYS A 6 3.53 -11.21 8.43
N GLN A 7 2.85 -10.13 8.09
CA GLN A 7 1.44 -9.90 8.45
C GLN A 7 0.67 -9.48 7.22
N GLU A 8 -0.59 -9.90 7.15
CA GLU A 8 -1.47 -9.56 6.04
C GLU A 8 -2.86 -9.24 6.58
N TYR A 9 -3.47 -8.18 6.07
CA TYR A 9 -4.81 -7.79 6.46
C TYR A 9 -5.54 -7.11 5.31
N ASN A 10 -6.86 -7.14 5.37
CA ASN A 10 -7.73 -6.53 4.38
C ASN A 10 -8.18 -5.14 4.83
N LYS A 11 -8.29 -4.21 3.90
CA LYS A 11 -8.86 -2.89 4.12
C LYS A 11 -9.88 -2.59 3.02
N VAL A 12 -11.08 -2.17 3.41
CA VAL A 12 -12.13 -1.76 2.48
C VAL A 12 -12.27 -0.25 2.50
N VAL A 13 -12.16 0.39 1.34
CA VAL A 13 -12.31 1.83 1.19
C VAL A 13 -13.19 2.09 -0.04
N ASP A 14 -14.26 2.84 0.13
CA ASP A 14 -15.23 3.15 -0.93
C ASP A 14 -15.77 1.90 -1.64
N GLY A 15 -16.00 0.82 -0.89
CA GLY A 15 -16.48 -0.45 -1.43
C GLY A 15 -15.43 -1.29 -2.15
N GLU A 16 -14.19 -0.85 -2.21
CA GLU A 16 -13.08 -1.55 -2.83
C GLU A 16 -12.19 -2.19 -1.79
N THR A 17 -11.76 -3.43 -2.05
CA THR A 17 -10.95 -4.21 -1.12
C THR A 17 -9.48 -4.15 -1.51
N PHE A 18 -8.65 -3.85 -0.53
CA PHE A 18 -7.19 -3.86 -0.63
C PHE A 18 -6.61 -4.84 0.37
N VAL A 19 -5.62 -5.60 -0.06
CA VAL A 19 -4.84 -6.46 0.82
C VAL A 19 -3.51 -5.78 1.11
N ILE A 20 -3.21 -5.56 2.38
CA ILE A 20 -1.97 -4.94 2.81
C ILE A 20 -1.09 -6.03 3.41
N THR A 21 0.09 -6.21 2.84
CA THR A 21 1.08 -7.18 3.31
C THR A 21 2.28 -6.42 3.86
N LEU A 22 2.62 -6.72 5.11
CA LEU A 22 3.79 -6.16 5.78
C LEU A 22 4.80 -7.27 6.01
N GLU A 23 6.02 -7.06 5.55
CA GLU A 23 7.11 -8.03 5.67
C GLU A 23 8.31 -7.34 6.33
N TYR A 24 8.63 -7.78 7.54
CA TYR A 24 9.83 -7.36 8.25
C TYR A 24 10.92 -8.38 8.03
N GLY A 25 12.09 -7.94 7.63
CA GLY A 25 13.18 -8.87 7.40
C GLY A 25 14.55 -8.22 7.25
N MET A 26 15.54 -9.06 7.05
CA MET A 26 16.91 -8.67 6.74
C MET A 26 17.13 -8.60 5.23
N LYS A 27 17.78 -7.54 4.78
CA LYS A 27 18.28 -7.43 3.41
C LYS A 27 19.42 -8.46 3.18
N GLU A 28 19.78 -8.65 1.92
CA GLU A 28 20.78 -9.65 1.50
C GLU A 28 22.15 -9.46 2.16
N ASP A 29 22.52 -8.22 2.51
CA ASP A 29 23.79 -7.93 3.20
C ASP A 29 23.80 -8.38 4.67
N LYS A 30 22.66 -8.86 5.20
CA LYS A 30 22.45 -9.34 6.58
C LYS A 30 22.72 -8.30 7.67
N THR A 31 22.95 -7.05 7.30
CA THR A 31 23.20 -5.95 8.25
C THR A 31 22.03 -5.00 8.35
N ASN A 32 21.20 -4.94 7.30
CA ASN A 32 20.11 -3.99 7.19
C ASN A 32 18.77 -4.68 7.35
N HIS A 33 17.96 -4.13 8.24
CA HIS A 33 16.57 -4.53 8.44
C HIS A 33 15.65 -3.54 7.73
N SER A 34 14.58 -4.02 7.16
CA SER A 34 13.58 -3.14 6.57
C SER A 34 12.17 -3.67 6.78
N LEU A 35 11.23 -2.78 6.68
CA LEU A 35 9.80 -3.10 6.64
C LEU A 35 9.28 -2.79 5.24
N ARG A 36 8.89 -3.83 4.52
CA ARG A 36 8.30 -3.73 3.20
C ARG A 36 6.79 -3.74 3.31
N ALA A 37 6.14 -2.81 2.64
CA ALA A 37 4.69 -2.80 2.50
C ALA A 37 4.31 -3.09 1.06
N THR A 38 3.33 -3.95 0.88
CA THR A 38 2.73 -4.24 -0.42
C THR A 38 1.24 -4.02 -0.32
N ILE A 39 0.67 -3.27 -1.26
CA ILE A 39 -0.77 -3.07 -1.37
C ILE A 39 -1.24 -3.76 -2.65
N THR A 40 -2.17 -4.69 -2.50
CA THR A 40 -2.80 -5.40 -3.62
C THR A 40 -4.27 -5.01 -3.68
N HIS A 41 -4.71 -4.53 -4.83
CA HIS A 41 -6.11 -4.20 -5.08
C HIS A 41 -6.84 -5.43 -5.62
N ILE A 42 -7.92 -5.82 -4.97
CA ILE A 42 -8.77 -6.92 -5.45
C ILE A 42 -9.72 -6.35 -6.50
N LEU A 43 -9.50 -6.71 -7.75
CA LEU A 43 -10.28 -6.22 -8.90
C LEU A 43 -11.60 -6.95 -9.06
N ASP A 44 -11.62 -8.24 -8.77
CA ASP A 44 -12.81 -9.08 -8.83
C ASP A 44 -12.76 -10.13 -7.73
N THR A 45 -13.70 -10.06 -6.79
CA THR A 45 -13.78 -10.98 -5.66
C THR A 45 -14.20 -12.39 -6.07
N LYS A 46 -14.92 -12.55 -7.18
CA LYS A 46 -15.40 -13.84 -7.66
C LYS A 46 -14.30 -14.66 -8.33
N THR A 47 -13.50 -14.01 -9.15
CA THR A 47 -12.38 -14.66 -9.89
C THR A 47 -11.07 -14.60 -9.16
N GLY A 48 -10.96 -13.76 -8.12
CA GLY A 48 -9.72 -13.51 -7.40
C GLY A 48 -8.73 -12.63 -8.16
N LYS A 49 -9.17 -12.01 -9.26
CA LYS A 49 -8.32 -11.09 -10.03
C LYS A 49 -7.85 -9.93 -9.16
N LYS A 50 -6.54 -9.70 -9.14
CA LYS A 50 -5.92 -8.69 -8.29
C LYS A 50 -4.75 -8.03 -9.02
N ALA A 51 -4.39 -6.83 -8.54
CA ALA A 51 -3.25 -6.08 -9.06
C ALA A 51 -2.44 -5.51 -7.90
N LYS A 52 -1.12 -5.67 -7.96
CA LYS A 52 -0.22 -5.01 -7.03
C LYS A 52 -0.14 -3.53 -7.42
N VAL A 53 -0.58 -2.64 -6.53
CA VAL A 53 -0.63 -1.20 -6.79
C VAL A 53 0.49 -0.43 -6.10
N TYR A 54 1.13 -1.03 -5.12
CA TYR A 54 2.24 -0.43 -4.39
C TYR A 54 3.13 -1.49 -3.76
N GLN A 55 4.43 -1.27 -3.77
CA GLN A 55 5.39 -2.05 -3.01
C GLN A 55 6.64 -1.21 -2.77
N ASP A 56 7.02 -1.04 -1.51
CA ASP A 56 8.25 -0.34 -1.15
C ASP A 56 8.71 -0.72 0.25
N ASP A 57 9.98 -0.47 0.52
CA ASP A 57 10.57 -0.50 1.85
C ASP A 57 10.26 0.83 2.53
N ILE A 58 9.24 0.84 3.39
CA ILE A 58 8.69 2.07 3.97
C ILE A 58 9.37 2.50 5.26
N THR A 59 10.18 1.63 5.85
CA THR A 59 10.98 1.94 7.03
C THR A 59 12.34 1.26 6.90
N ASP A 60 13.39 2.06 6.92
CA ASP A 60 14.77 1.56 6.98
C ASP A 60 15.27 1.70 8.41
N LEU A 61 15.53 0.57 9.05
CA LEU A 61 16.00 0.49 10.42
C LEU A 61 17.53 0.30 10.52
N THR A 62 18.24 0.44 9.41
CA THR A 62 19.68 0.22 9.31
C THR A 62 20.47 1.01 10.32
N HIS A 63 20.16 2.30 10.45
CA HIS A 63 20.91 3.23 11.28
C HIS A 63 20.39 3.32 12.73
N VAL A 64 19.39 2.52 13.05
CA VAL A 64 18.80 2.53 14.41
C VAL A 64 19.49 1.47 15.25
N PRO A 65 20.18 1.85 16.34
CA PRO A 65 20.75 0.87 17.26
C PRO A 65 19.70 -0.10 17.79
N ASN A 66 20.07 -1.36 18.02
CA ASN A 66 19.15 -2.41 18.44
C ASN A 66 18.34 -2.05 19.71
N VAL A 67 18.93 -1.26 20.61
CA VAL A 67 18.27 -0.80 21.83
C VAL A 67 17.07 0.10 21.53
N TYR A 68 17.13 0.89 20.46
CA TYR A 68 16.04 1.78 20.06
C TYR A 68 14.97 1.10 19.20
N LYS A 69 15.28 -0.03 18.56
CA LYS A 69 14.32 -0.79 17.75
C LYS A 69 13.16 -1.34 18.58
N LYS A 70 13.33 -1.42 19.90
CA LYS A 70 12.30 -1.86 20.86
C LYS A 70 11.63 -0.70 21.60
N SER A 71 11.95 0.53 21.25
CA SER A 71 11.42 1.71 21.93
C SER A 71 9.99 2.00 21.47
N ASP A 72 9.07 2.20 22.42
CA ASP A 72 7.66 2.53 22.12
C ASP A 72 7.51 3.85 21.38
N ILE A 73 8.40 4.80 21.63
CA ILE A 73 8.37 6.12 20.98
C ILE A 73 8.66 5.98 19.48
N LEU A 74 9.70 5.23 19.14
CA LEU A 74 10.05 4.97 17.74
C LEU A 74 8.93 4.22 17.02
N MET A 75 8.30 3.27 17.69
CA MET A 75 7.20 2.50 17.12
C MET A 75 5.96 3.36 16.86
N LYS A 76 5.65 4.33 17.73
CA LYS A 76 4.51 5.25 17.52
C LYS A 76 4.68 6.12 16.30
N ASP A 77 5.84 6.76 16.14
CA ASP A 77 6.12 7.63 15.01
C ASP A 77 6.15 6.83 13.70
N SER A 78 6.76 5.66 13.72
CA SER A 78 6.78 4.75 12.57
C SER A 78 5.38 4.29 12.18
N LEU A 79 4.54 3.95 13.16
CA LEU A 79 3.17 3.50 12.90
C LEU A 79 2.33 4.59 12.22
N TRP A 80 2.43 5.82 12.69
CA TRP A 80 1.72 6.94 12.08
C TRP A 80 2.16 7.17 10.63
N SER A 81 3.46 7.21 10.39
CA SER A 81 4.03 7.40 9.06
C SER A 81 3.64 6.29 8.09
N ILE A 82 3.66 5.05 8.56
CA ILE A 82 3.26 3.88 7.78
C ILE A 82 1.79 3.96 7.39
N LYS A 83 0.91 4.26 8.34
CA LYS A 83 -0.52 4.41 8.09
C LYS A 83 -0.80 5.51 7.07
N GLN A 84 -0.13 6.65 7.20
CA GLN A 84 -0.31 7.77 6.29
C GLN A 84 0.13 7.40 4.88
N CYS A 85 1.29 6.77 4.73
CA CYS A 85 1.79 6.31 3.44
C CYS A 85 0.81 5.34 2.77
N LEU A 86 0.34 4.33 3.49
CA LEU A 86 -0.58 3.33 2.96
C LEU A 86 -1.92 3.93 2.55
N ASN A 87 -2.47 4.82 3.38
CA ASN A 87 -3.72 5.51 3.08
C ASN A 87 -3.59 6.40 1.83
N ASP A 88 -2.49 7.12 1.69
CA ASP A 88 -2.23 7.98 0.54
C ASP A 88 -2.17 7.16 -0.75
N GLN A 89 -1.52 5.99 -0.73
CA GLN A 89 -1.42 5.11 -1.90
C GLN A 89 -2.80 4.55 -2.30
N ILE A 90 -3.61 4.15 -1.33
CA ILE A 90 -4.98 3.68 -1.58
C ILE A 90 -5.84 4.80 -2.18
N GLU A 91 -5.76 6.00 -1.60
CA GLU A 91 -6.50 7.16 -2.07
C GLU A 91 -6.13 7.53 -3.52
N MET A 92 -4.86 7.44 -3.88
CA MET A 92 -4.40 7.65 -5.26
C MET A 92 -5.04 6.68 -6.24
N VAL A 93 -5.17 5.40 -5.88
CA VAL A 93 -5.82 4.39 -6.70
C VAL A 93 -7.31 4.72 -6.90
N ILE A 94 -8.00 5.04 -5.82
CA ILE A 94 -9.43 5.39 -5.86
C ILE A 94 -9.67 6.64 -6.70
N ASN A 95 -8.88 7.68 -6.51
CA ASN A 95 -8.98 8.92 -7.26
C ASN A 95 -8.69 8.73 -8.75
N SER A 96 -7.71 7.89 -9.08
CA SER A 96 -7.40 7.54 -10.46
C SER A 96 -8.59 6.87 -11.15
N ARG A 97 -9.29 5.97 -10.47
CA ARG A 97 -10.51 5.33 -11.01
C ARG A 97 -11.64 6.33 -11.19
N LYS A 98 -11.89 7.19 -10.21
CA LYS A 98 -12.92 8.25 -10.31
C LYS A 98 -12.64 9.18 -11.48
N ASN A 99 -11.40 9.56 -11.69
CA ASN A 99 -11.00 10.40 -12.82
C ASN A 99 -11.23 9.70 -14.16
N LYS A 100 -10.91 8.42 -14.25
CA LYS A 100 -11.17 7.63 -15.45
C LYS A 100 -12.66 7.57 -15.77
N GLU A 101 -13.51 7.27 -14.78
CA GLU A 101 -14.97 7.25 -14.95
C GLU A 101 -15.50 8.61 -15.39
N SER A 102 -15.01 9.70 -14.81
CA SER A 102 -15.41 11.07 -15.20
C SER A 102 -15.07 11.39 -16.64
N VAL A 103 -13.92 11.00 -17.12
CA VAL A 103 -13.49 11.19 -18.51
C VAL A 103 -14.35 10.34 -19.46
N GLU A 104 -14.60 9.08 -19.13
CA GLU A 104 -15.43 8.19 -19.93
C GLU A 104 -16.88 8.73 -20.06
N ASN A 105 -17.44 9.21 -18.95
CA ASN A 105 -18.76 9.83 -18.93
C ASN A 105 -18.81 11.10 -19.79
N LEU A 106 -17.78 11.92 -19.74
CA LEU A 106 -17.66 13.11 -20.58
C LEU A 106 -17.58 12.75 -22.06
N MET A 107 -16.83 11.72 -22.42
CA MET A 107 -16.71 11.23 -23.80
C MET A 107 -18.06 10.74 -24.32
N ASP A 108 -18.79 9.96 -23.53
CA ASP A 108 -20.11 9.45 -23.89
C ASP A 108 -21.10 10.62 -24.11
N LYS A 109 -21.06 11.61 -23.25
CA LYS A 109 -21.91 12.81 -23.35
C LYS A 109 -21.60 13.61 -24.62
N LEU A 110 -20.33 13.80 -24.93
CA LEU A 110 -19.94 14.47 -26.20
C LEU A 110 -20.41 13.70 -27.45
N TYR A 111 -20.30 12.39 -27.38
CA TYR A 111 -20.78 11.53 -28.48
C TYR A 111 -22.29 11.66 -28.66
N GLU A 112 -23.08 11.63 -27.58
CA GLU A 112 -24.53 11.79 -27.61
C GLU A 112 -24.95 13.17 -28.14
N GLU A 113 -24.18 14.21 -27.89
CA GLU A 113 -24.44 15.57 -28.40
C GLU A 113 -23.99 15.77 -29.86
N GLY A 114 -23.39 14.76 -30.48
CA GLY A 114 -23.01 14.80 -31.91
C GLY A 114 -21.76 15.63 -32.22
N LEU A 115 -20.86 15.75 -31.22
CA LEU A 115 -19.62 16.51 -31.40
C LEU A 115 -18.43 15.67 -31.88
#